data_5b5863295d3e5976a0abbbbfb1462dbd
#
_entry.id   5b5863295d3e5976a0abbbbfb1462dbd
#
_cell.length_a   1.000
_cell.length_b   1.000
_cell.length_c   1.000
_cell.angle_alpha   90.00
_cell.angle_beta   90.00
_cell.angle_gamma   90.00
#
_symmetry.space_group_name_H-M   'P 1'
#
loop_
_entity.id
_entity.type
_entity.pdbx_description
1 polymer ?
#
loop_
_entity_poly.entity_id
_entity_poly.type
_entity_poly.pdbx_seq_one_letter_code
_entity_poly.pdbx_strand_id
1 'polypeptide(L)'
;MNTADRTRMGDGTPGERTVMLIHGMWSGPHVWENFRAYFEASGYRVLTPTLRHHDVAPGAPVNPALATTSLAHYADDLEAGIRALGVTPFIVGHSMGGLLAQMLAARGLARGAALLASAHCAPVFALDPMVAWFFRRAFLTPFWRRTQLPSYGTMRWGALNGLDEEEARRLYTTLIPESGRCLAEMAFWYLDPRRAAHVDARKVTCPLLFLTGSEDRLTPASIAWSTADYYGGKARIEFLRGRAHWLPSEPGWEEIAARVERFFRTETPLSRTRTGAAEAAPERFLPLPA
;
A
#
# COMPACT_ATOMS: atom_id res chain seq x y z
N MET A 1 15.05 18.55 26.31
CA MET A 1 15.48 17.40 25.47
C MET A 1 17.00 17.35 25.52
N ASN A 2 17.53 16.30 26.10
CA ASN A 2 18.94 16.21 26.54
C ASN A 2 19.82 15.82 25.34
N THR A 3 20.94 16.48 25.14
CA THR A 3 21.91 16.28 24.05
C THR A 3 22.53 14.86 24.00
N ALA A 4 22.31 14.04 25.04
CA ALA A 4 22.84 12.67 25.13
C ALA A 4 22.01 11.63 24.31
N ASP A 5 20.83 11.99 23.83
CA ASP A 5 19.92 11.05 23.10
C ASP A 5 20.15 11.07 21.57
N ARG A 6 20.97 12.02 21.08
CA ARG A 6 21.31 12.12 19.66
C ARG A 6 22.46 11.20 19.20
N THR A 7 23.17 10.57 20.10
CA THR A 7 24.41 9.83 19.78
C THR A 7 24.21 8.31 19.64
N ARG A 8 22.96 7.81 19.63
CA ARG A 8 22.65 6.39 19.38
C ARG A 8 21.92 6.13 18.06
N MET A 9 22.01 7.04 17.10
CA MET A 9 21.63 6.76 15.72
C MET A 9 22.79 6.00 15.05
N GLY A 10 22.73 4.68 15.10
CA GLY A 10 23.75 3.82 14.50
C GLY A 10 23.93 4.10 13.01
N ASP A 11 25.19 4.15 12.58
CA ASP A 11 25.69 4.29 11.22
C ASP A 11 25.25 3.11 10.32
N GLY A 12 23.94 3.03 10.01
CA GLY A 12 23.47 2.16 8.92
C GLY A 12 23.97 2.72 7.60
N THR A 13 24.49 1.85 6.71
CA THR A 13 24.89 2.25 5.36
C THR A 13 23.70 2.94 4.64
N PRO A 14 23.92 3.93 3.75
CA PRO A 14 22.86 4.66 3.04
C PRO A 14 21.83 3.76 2.34
N GLY A 15 22.19 2.51 1.99
CA GLY A 15 21.27 1.50 1.42
C GLY A 15 20.31 0.87 2.43
N GLU A 16 20.65 0.88 3.73
CA GLU A 16 19.84 0.22 4.77
C GLU A 16 18.58 0.99 5.16
N ARG A 17 18.49 2.29 4.85
CA ARG A 17 17.36 3.17 5.15
C ARG A 17 16.69 3.72 3.90
N THR A 18 16.45 2.88 2.91
CA THR A 18 15.69 3.27 1.71
C THR A 18 14.25 2.81 1.84
N VAL A 19 13.29 3.70 1.63
CA VAL A 19 11.86 3.42 1.59
C VAL A 19 11.26 3.82 0.24
N MET A 20 10.43 2.96 -0.34
CA MET A 20 9.66 3.22 -1.55
C MET A 20 8.18 3.33 -1.19
N LEU A 21 7.54 4.43 -1.58
CA LEU A 21 6.13 4.73 -1.33
C LEU A 21 5.34 4.57 -2.62
N ILE A 22 4.47 3.55 -2.70
CA ILE A 22 3.73 3.19 -3.92
C ILE A 22 2.27 3.63 -3.77
N HIS A 23 1.84 4.55 -4.64
CA HIS A 23 0.47 5.09 -4.61
C HIS A 23 -0.58 4.10 -5.10
N GLY A 24 -1.84 4.35 -4.72
CA GLY A 24 -3.00 3.57 -5.12
C GLY A 24 -3.60 4.00 -6.45
N MET A 25 -4.79 3.43 -6.77
CA MET A 25 -5.59 3.85 -7.93
C MET A 25 -5.95 5.32 -7.85
N TRP A 26 -6.13 5.93 -8.99
CA TRP A 26 -6.60 7.33 -9.16
C TRP A 26 -5.66 8.39 -8.60
N SER A 27 -4.48 8.05 -8.15
CA SER A 27 -3.56 8.99 -7.52
C SER A 27 -2.18 9.02 -8.20
N GLY A 28 -1.27 9.77 -7.63
CA GLY A 28 0.11 9.88 -8.06
C GLY A 28 1.05 10.07 -6.87
N PRO A 29 2.35 10.33 -7.11
CA PRO A 29 3.35 10.49 -6.04
C PRO A 29 3.02 11.58 -5.01
N HIS A 30 2.22 12.58 -5.40
CA HIS A 30 1.85 13.73 -4.55
C HIS A 30 1.09 13.32 -3.27
N VAL A 31 0.40 12.17 -3.27
CA VAL A 31 -0.29 11.70 -2.05
C VAL A 31 0.66 11.34 -0.91
N TRP A 32 1.94 11.22 -1.21
CA TRP A 32 2.97 10.84 -0.27
C TRP A 32 3.77 12.00 0.30
N GLU A 33 3.42 13.26 0.02
CA GLU A 33 4.20 14.43 0.48
C GLU A 33 4.43 14.42 1.99
N ASN A 34 3.38 14.13 2.77
CA ASN A 34 3.46 14.03 4.22
C ASN A 34 4.39 12.89 4.68
N PHE A 35 4.19 11.70 4.17
CA PHE A 35 5.02 10.53 4.49
C PHE A 35 6.46 10.72 4.03
N ARG A 36 6.65 11.32 2.86
CA ARG A 36 7.98 11.66 2.34
C ARG A 36 8.73 12.56 3.31
N ALA A 37 8.12 13.69 3.69
CA ALA A 37 8.71 14.64 4.64
C ALA A 37 9.05 13.96 6.00
N TYR A 38 8.13 13.12 6.51
CA TYR A 38 8.34 12.37 7.75
C TYR A 38 9.53 11.42 7.67
N PHE A 39 9.61 10.60 6.61
CA PHE A 39 10.68 9.61 6.47
C PHE A 39 12.03 10.26 6.14
N GLU A 40 12.05 11.33 5.34
CA GLU A 40 13.28 12.11 5.09
C GLU A 40 13.81 12.73 6.39
N ALA A 41 12.92 13.31 7.24
CA ALA A 41 13.29 13.82 8.57
C ALA A 41 13.79 12.72 9.52
N SER A 42 13.32 11.48 9.34
CA SER A 42 13.77 10.28 10.07
C SER A 42 15.04 9.65 9.50
N GLY A 43 15.68 10.28 8.49
CA GLY A 43 16.95 9.85 7.91
C GLY A 43 16.81 8.71 6.87
N TYR A 44 15.64 8.54 6.27
CA TYR A 44 15.44 7.61 5.16
C TYR A 44 15.67 8.29 3.81
N ARG A 45 16.24 7.56 2.86
CA ARG A 45 16.15 7.88 1.44
C ARG A 45 14.76 7.48 0.95
N VAL A 46 13.96 8.44 0.50
CA VAL A 46 12.57 8.21 0.09
C VAL A 46 12.45 8.20 -1.42
N LEU A 47 11.73 7.22 -1.94
CA LEU A 47 11.40 7.06 -3.36
C LEU A 47 9.88 7.05 -3.51
N THR A 48 9.37 7.89 -4.40
CA THR A 48 7.94 7.98 -4.72
C THR A 48 7.74 7.76 -6.22
N PRO A 49 7.82 6.51 -6.71
CA PRO A 49 7.70 6.24 -8.14
C PRO A 49 6.33 6.66 -8.66
N THR A 50 6.32 7.25 -9.84
CA THR A 50 5.10 7.46 -10.63
C THR A 50 4.79 6.18 -11.38
N LEU A 51 3.60 5.62 -11.20
CA LEU A 51 3.18 4.45 -11.98
C LEU A 51 3.01 4.82 -13.45
N ARG A 52 3.20 3.84 -14.33
CA ARG A 52 3.12 3.99 -15.79
C ARG A 52 1.87 4.77 -16.21
N HIS A 53 2.02 5.81 -17.01
CA HIS A 53 0.97 6.70 -17.53
C HIS A 53 0.27 7.57 -16.47
N HIS A 54 0.83 7.69 -15.27
CA HIS A 54 0.36 8.62 -14.23
C HIS A 54 1.22 9.90 -14.12
N ASP A 55 2.12 10.11 -15.06
CA ASP A 55 2.98 11.30 -15.22
C ASP A 55 2.26 12.44 -15.94
N VAL A 56 1.02 12.69 -15.58
CA VAL A 56 0.15 13.70 -16.17
C VAL A 56 -0.33 14.71 -15.15
N ALA A 57 -0.51 15.96 -15.59
CA ALA A 57 -1.14 16.96 -14.72
C ALA A 57 -2.61 16.59 -14.43
N PRO A 58 -3.13 16.92 -13.24
CA PRO A 58 -4.53 16.73 -12.91
C PRO A 58 -5.46 17.33 -13.98
N GLY A 59 -6.47 16.58 -14.40
CA GLY A 59 -7.42 17.00 -15.44
C GLY A 59 -6.89 16.96 -16.87
N ALA A 60 -5.59 16.71 -17.10
CA ALA A 60 -5.05 16.51 -18.43
C ALA A 60 -5.48 15.16 -19.04
N PRO A 61 -5.55 15.06 -20.37
CA PRO A 61 -5.83 13.80 -21.04
C PRO A 61 -4.76 12.75 -20.69
N VAL A 62 -5.20 11.58 -20.23
CA VAL A 62 -4.29 10.46 -19.95
C VAL A 62 -3.91 9.73 -21.22
N ASN A 63 -2.76 9.07 -21.22
CA ASN A 63 -2.35 8.19 -22.31
C ASN A 63 -3.39 7.08 -22.53
N PRO A 64 -3.94 6.90 -23.75
CA PRO A 64 -4.93 5.85 -24.03
C PRO A 64 -4.47 4.43 -23.67
N ALA A 65 -3.16 4.16 -23.68
CA ALA A 65 -2.60 2.87 -23.27
C ALA A 65 -2.84 2.55 -21.78
N LEU A 66 -3.12 3.56 -20.96
CA LEU A 66 -3.50 3.35 -19.55
C LEU A 66 -4.70 2.43 -19.42
N ALA A 67 -5.70 2.53 -20.31
CA ALA A 67 -6.94 1.74 -20.25
C ALA A 67 -6.69 0.23 -20.16
N THR A 68 -5.61 -0.26 -20.75
CA THR A 68 -5.24 -1.68 -20.82
C THR A 68 -3.94 -2.01 -20.10
N THR A 69 -3.40 -1.08 -19.31
CA THR A 69 -2.26 -1.33 -18.44
C THR A 69 -2.64 -2.34 -17.36
N SER A 70 -1.79 -3.35 -17.15
CA SER A 70 -2.00 -4.45 -16.21
C SER A 70 -1.25 -4.18 -14.89
N LEU A 71 -1.70 -4.80 -13.78
CA LEU A 71 -0.95 -4.89 -12.54
C LEU A 71 0.47 -5.43 -12.75
N ALA A 72 0.62 -6.42 -13.65
CA ALA A 72 1.92 -6.96 -13.98
C ALA A 72 2.86 -5.89 -14.57
N HIS A 73 2.36 -5.01 -15.44
CA HIS A 73 3.16 -3.92 -16.01
C HIS A 73 3.68 -2.96 -14.94
N TYR A 74 2.81 -2.58 -13.96
CA TYR A 74 3.23 -1.74 -12.83
C TYR A 74 4.28 -2.45 -11.97
N ALA A 75 4.06 -3.73 -11.65
CA ALA A 75 5.00 -4.49 -10.84
C ALA A 75 6.37 -4.66 -11.55
N ASP A 76 6.38 -4.84 -12.87
CA ASP A 76 7.60 -5.00 -13.66
C ASP A 76 8.40 -3.69 -13.74
N ASP A 77 7.73 -2.53 -13.89
CA ASP A 77 8.37 -1.22 -13.86
C ASP A 77 9.00 -0.93 -12.48
N LEU A 78 8.25 -1.23 -11.40
CA LEU A 78 8.74 -1.06 -10.04
C LEU A 78 9.92 -2.00 -9.74
N GLU A 79 9.86 -3.25 -10.21
CA GLU A 79 10.97 -4.20 -10.10
C GLU A 79 12.21 -3.67 -10.81
N ALA A 80 12.08 -3.19 -12.06
CA ALA A 80 13.20 -2.61 -12.81
C ALA A 80 13.82 -1.43 -12.05
N GLY A 81 12.99 -0.54 -11.48
CA GLY A 81 13.43 0.56 -10.64
C GLY A 81 14.19 0.09 -9.39
N ILE A 82 13.68 -0.90 -8.66
CA ILE A 82 14.34 -1.44 -7.46
C ILE A 82 15.67 -2.11 -7.82
N ARG A 83 15.73 -2.88 -8.91
CA ARG A 83 16.98 -3.51 -9.34
C ARG A 83 18.04 -2.49 -9.74
N ALA A 84 17.64 -1.39 -10.37
CA ALA A 84 18.52 -0.28 -10.72
C ALA A 84 19.09 0.47 -9.51
N LEU A 85 18.40 0.44 -8.35
CA LEU A 85 18.89 1.04 -7.12
C LEU A 85 20.10 0.30 -6.51
N GLY A 86 20.24 -1.00 -6.81
CA GLY A 86 21.26 -1.87 -6.20
C GLY A 86 21.03 -2.19 -4.72
N VAL A 87 19.89 -1.77 -4.15
CA VAL A 87 19.51 -2.02 -2.74
C VAL A 87 18.05 -2.44 -2.67
N THR A 88 17.71 -3.32 -1.75
CA THR A 88 16.33 -3.73 -1.48
C THR A 88 15.70 -2.75 -0.49
N PRO A 89 14.67 -1.98 -0.88
CA PRO A 89 14.05 -0.98 -0.01
C PRO A 89 13.07 -1.62 0.98
N PHE A 90 12.67 -0.86 1.99
CA PHE A 90 11.34 -1.01 2.61
C PHE A 90 10.28 -0.50 1.64
N ILE A 91 9.09 -1.09 1.68
CA ILE A 91 8.00 -0.65 0.81
C ILE A 91 6.80 -0.23 1.65
N VAL A 92 6.22 0.92 1.36
CA VAL A 92 4.91 1.33 1.84
C VAL A 92 3.99 1.41 0.63
N GLY A 93 2.89 0.67 0.65
CA GLY A 93 1.92 0.70 -0.43
C GLY A 93 0.52 1.06 0.07
N HIS A 94 -0.15 1.99 -0.62
CA HIS A 94 -1.53 2.36 -0.33
C HIS A 94 -2.49 1.74 -1.35
N SER A 95 -3.57 1.12 -0.88
CA SER A 95 -4.65 0.58 -1.74
C SER A 95 -4.09 -0.40 -2.80
N MET A 96 -4.26 -0.15 -4.10
CA MET A 96 -3.62 -0.92 -5.18
C MET A 96 -2.08 -0.96 -5.03
N GLY A 97 -1.46 0.13 -4.57
CA GLY A 97 -0.03 0.16 -4.27
C GLY A 97 0.36 -0.85 -3.18
N GLY A 98 -0.56 -1.16 -2.25
CA GLY A 98 -0.39 -2.23 -1.28
C GLY A 98 -0.38 -3.62 -1.92
N LEU A 99 -1.22 -3.88 -2.91
CA LEU A 99 -1.15 -5.11 -3.70
C LEU A 99 0.16 -5.19 -4.49
N LEU A 100 0.61 -4.10 -5.11
CA LEU A 100 1.89 -4.05 -5.81
C LEU A 100 3.06 -4.33 -4.84
N ALA A 101 3.00 -3.80 -3.62
CA ALA A 101 3.98 -4.11 -2.57
C ALA A 101 4.01 -5.60 -2.20
N GLN A 102 2.85 -6.26 -2.13
CA GLN A 102 2.74 -7.71 -1.91
C GLN A 102 3.37 -8.49 -3.07
N MET A 103 3.12 -8.07 -4.33
CA MET A 103 3.73 -8.68 -5.52
C MET A 103 5.26 -8.54 -5.51
N LEU A 104 5.78 -7.37 -5.16
CA LEU A 104 7.22 -7.13 -5.04
C LEU A 104 7.85 -7.91 -3.89
N ALA A 105 7.16 -8.03 -2.75
CA ALA A 105 7.60 -8.88 -1.64
C ALA A 105 7.74 -10.35 -2.04
N ALA A 106 6.79 -10.88 -2.83
CA ALA A 106 6.89 -12.25 -3.37
C ALA A 106 7.98 -12.43 -4.42
N ARG A 107 8.49 -11.35 -5.02
CA ARG A 107 9.65 -11.33 -5.91
C ARG A 107 10.97 -11.16 -5.16
N GLY A 108 10.94 -11.09 -3.81
CA GLY A 108 12.12 -10.86 -2.97
C GLY A 108 12.69 -9.45 -3.03
N LEU A 109 11.86 -8.47 -3.40
CA LEU A 109 12.27 -7.08 -3.65
C LEU A 109 11.91 -6.12 -2.51
N ALA A 110 11.50 -6.63 -1.35
CA ALA A 110 11.18 -5.84 -0.16
C ALA A 110 11.92 -6.39 1.06
N ARG A 111 12.49 -5.51 1.88
CA ARG A 111 13.02 -5.84 3.22
C ARG A 111 11.91 -6.06 4.23
N GLY A 112 10.84 -5.32 4.09
CA GLY A 112 9.58 -5.37 4.83
C GLY A 112 8.58 -4.50 4.10
N ALA A 113 7.29 -4.80 4.21
CA ALA A 113 6.25 -4.01 3.55
C ALA A 113 5.15 -3.59 4.52
N ALA A 114 4.83 -2.29 4.52
CA ALA A 114 3.67 -1.72 5.21
C ALA A 114 2.56 -1.45 4.18
N LEU A 115 1.39 -1.99 4.45
CA LEU A 115 0.26 -2.11 3.53
C LEU A 115 -0.90 -1.29 4.10
N LEU A 116 -1.04 -0.04 3.63
CA LEU A 116 -2.02 0.92 4.12
C LEU A 116 -3.32 0.77 3.32
N ALA A 117 -4.42 0.41 3.99
CA ALA A 117 -5.72 0.22 3.32
C ALA A 117 -5.59 -0.61 2.04
N SER A 118 -4.82 -1.71 2.09
CA SER A 118 -4.34 -2.45 0.93
C SER A 118 -5.45 -3.19 0.21
N ALA A 119 -5.42 -3.17 -1.12
CA ALA A 119 -6.16 -4.15 -1.91
C ALA A 119 -5.64 -5.57 -1.62
N HIS A 120 -6.57 -6.54 -1.73
CA HIS A 120 -6.26 -7.96 -1.58
C HIS A 120 -5.47 -8.51 -2.77
N CYS A 121 -4.72 -9.58 -2.54
CA CYS A 121 -4.15 -10.38 -3.62
C CYS A 121 -5.03 -11.60 -3.93
N ALA A 122 -4.91 -12.15 -5.13
CA ALA A 122 -5.42 -13.50 -5.40
C ALA A 122 -4.51 -14.53 -4.69
N PRO A 123 -5.10 -15.57 -4.04
CA PRO A 123 -6.46 -16.08 -4.20
C PRO A 123 -7.49 -15.58 -3.15
N VAL A 124 -7.24 -14.48 -2.45
CA VAL A 124 -8.17 -13.96 -1.44
C VAL A 124 -9.40 -13.35 -2.13
N PHE A 125 -10.59 -13.70 -1.68
CA PHE A 125 -11.84 -13.11 -2.16
C PHE A 125 -12.23 -11.89 -1.35
N ALA A 126 -12.51 -10.79 -2.03
CA ALA A 126 -13.00 -9.54 -1.47
C ALA A 126 -14.50 -9.38 -1.76
N LEU A 127 -15.33 -10.23 -1.18
CA LEU A 127 -16.79 -10.16 -1.33
C LEU A 127 -17.35 -9.27 -0.22
N ASP A 128 -17.49 -7.98 -0.50
CA ASP A 128 -18.07 -7.01 0.42
C ASP A 128 -19.12 -6.16 -0.30
N PRO A 129 -20.35 -6.01 0.25
CA PRO A 129 -21.41 -5.23 -0.37
C PRO A 129 -21.07 -3.76 -0.60
N MET A 130 -20.26 -3.14 0.27
CA MET A 130 -19.81 -1.75 0.10
C MET A 130 -18.90 -1.60 -1.11
N VAL A 131 -17.98 -2.54 -1.30
CA VAL A 131 -17.08 -2.59 -2.46
C VAL A 131 -17.88 -2.80 -3.75
N ALA A 132 -18.83 -3.73 -3.74
CA ALA A 132 -19.72 -3.96 -4.88
C ALA A 132 -20.56 -2.71 -5.22
N TRP A 133 -21.05 -2.01 -4.21
CA TRP A 133 -21.80 -0.76 -4.39
C TRP A 133 -20.91 0.35 -4.97
N PHE A 134 -19.67 0.50 -4.50
CA PHE A 134 -18.72 1.48 -5.01
C PHE A 134 -18.48 1.29 -6.51
N PHE A 135 -18.22 0.08 -6.95
CA PHE A 135 -17.90 -0.25 -8.34
C PHE A 135 -19.10 -0.52 -9.23
N ARG A 136 -20.34 -0.48 -8.73
CA ARG A 136 -21.55 -0.89 -9.45
C ARG A 136 -21.71 -0.26 -10.85
N ARG A 137 -21.33 1.02 -11.00
CA ARG A 137 -21.43 1.72 -12.30
C ARG A 137 -20.37 1.26 -13.28
N ALA A 138 -19.18 0.97 -12.79
CA ALA A 138 -18.12 0.42 -13.62
C ALA A 138 -18.55 -0.92 -14.20
N PHE A 139 -19.10 -1.81 -13.38
CA PHE A 139 -19.52 -3.18 -13.79
C PHE A 139 -20.66 -3.22 -14.81
N LEU A 140 -21.38 -2.13 -15.03
CA LEU A 140 -22.40 -2.03 -16.06
C LEU A 140 -21.85 -1.72 -17.49
N THR A 141 -20.55 -1.57 -17.63
CA THR A 141 -19.90 -1.21 -18.90
C THR A 141 -18.70 -2.13 -19.17
N PRO A 142 -18.17 -2.19 -20.40
CA PRO A 142 -16.91 -2.88 -20.66
C PRO A 142 -15.71 -2.10 -20.05
N PHE A 143 -15.75 -1.90 -18.72
CA PHE A 143 -14.82 -1.06 -17.99
C PHE A 143 -13.36 -1.50 -18.13
N TRP A 144 -13.07 -2.78 -18.33
CA TRP A 144 -11.74 -3.36 -18.51
C TRP A 144 -10.98 -2.89 -19.77
N ARG A 145 -11.65 -2.12 -20.64
CA ARG A 145 -11.07 -1.52 -21.86
C ARG A 145 -11.03 -0.01 -21.81
N ARG A 146 -11.33 0.60 -20.67
CA ARG A 146 -11.42 2.05 -20.50
C ARG A 146 -10.68 2.48 -19.25
N THR A 147 -10.24 3.73 -19.22
CA THR A 147 -9.83 4.37 -17.98
C THR A 147 -11.05 4.66 -17.11
N GLN A 148 -10.88 4.61 -15.81
CA GLN A 148 -11.94 4.80 -14.82
C GLN A 148 -11.54 5.89 -13.83
N LEU A 149 -12.41 6.87 -13.61
CA LEU A 149 -12.35 7.79 -12.49
C LEU A 149 -13.77 7.90 -11.92
N PRO A 150 -14.02 7.42 -10.70
CA PRO A 150 -15.34 7.54 -10.09
C PRO A 150 -15.71 9.01 -9.88
N SER A 151 -17.01 9.31 -9.91
CA SER A 151 -17.50 10.67 -9.64
C SER A 151 -17.13 11.12 -8.23
N TYR A 152 -17.07 12.46 -8.01
CA TYR A 152 -16.80 13.02 -6.68
C TYR A 152 -17.67 12.40 -5.60
N GLY A 153 -18.98 12.31 -5.81
CA GLY A 153 -19.89 11.71 -4.82
C GLY A 153 -19.57 10.26 -4.48
N THR A 154 -19.11 9.47 -5.47
CA THR A 154 -18.68 8.09 -5.24
C THR A 154 -17.37 8.05 -4.45
N MET A 155 -16.38 8.86 -4.83
CA MET A 155 -15.10 8.96 -4.11
C MET A 155 -15.29 9.50 -2.69
N ARG A 156 -16.12 10.55 -2.52
CA ARG A 156 -16.44 11.14 -1.20
C ARG A 156 -17.07 10.11 -0.26
N TRP A 157 -17.95 9.28 -0.78
CA TRP A 157 -18.58 8.22 0.00
C TRP A 157 -17.59 7.09 0.36
N GLY A 158 -16.75 6.64 -0.58
CA GLY A 158 -15.99 5.39 -0.45
C GLY A 158 -14.55 5.58 0.01
N ALA A 159 -13.80 6.45 -0.67
CA ALA A 159 -12.37 6.59 -0.44
C ALA A 159 -11.99 7.84 0.36
N LEU A 160 -12.77 8.92 0.26
CA LEU A 160 -12.46 10.21 0.87
C LEU A 160 -13.37 10.53 2.08
N ASN A 161 -14.01 9.51 2.64
CA ASN A 161 -14.98 9.68 3.74
C ASN A 161 -14.32 10.05 5.07
N GLY A 162 -13.01 9.84 5.24
CA GLY A 162 -12.24 10.24 6.42
C GLY A 162 -11.74 11.69 6.40
N LEU A 163 -11.92 12.41 5.27
CA LEU A 163 -11.50 13.80 5.11
C LEU A 163 -12.68 14.75 5.36
N ASP A 164 -12.42 16.02 5.68
CA ASP A 164 -13.44 17.04 5.62
C ASP A 164 -13.83 17.35 4.15
N GLU A 165 -14.85 18.18 3.97
CA GLU A 165 -15.40 18.43 2.64
C GLU A 165 -14.45 19.25 1.76
N GLU A 166 -13.74 20.22 2.33
CA GLU A 166 -12.80 21.08 1.62
C GLU A 166 -11.60 20.28 1.15
N GLU A 167 -11.00 19.51 2.04
CA GLU A 167 -9.86 18.65 1.73
C GLU A 167 -10.23 17.55 0.72
N ALA A 168 -11.42 16.94 0.88
CA ALA A 168 -11.91 15.93 -0.06
C ALA A 168 -12.10 16.50 -1.47
N ARG A 169 -12.62 17.74 -1.61
CA ARG A 169 -12.74 18.43 -2.91
C ARG A 169 -11.38 18.76 -3.48
N ARG A 170 -10.49 19.32 -2.67
CA ARG A 170 -9.12 19.65 -3.08
C ARG A 170 -8.41 18.40 -3.61
N LEU A 171 -8.44 17.31 -2.85
CA LEU A 171 -7.80 16.06 -3.24
C LEU A 171 -8.43 15.46 -4.49
N TYR A 172 -9.77 15.50 -4.63
CA TYR A 172 -10.44 14.98 -5.81
C TYR A 172 -9.97 15.67 -7.11
N THR A 173 -9.62 16.96 -7.06
CA THR A 173 -9.10 17.67 -8.24
C THR A 173 -7.73 17.21 -8.68
N THR A 174 -6.98 16.51 -7.82
CA THR A 174 -5.66 15.97 -8.13
C THR A 174 -5.69 14.53 -8.64
N LEU A 175 -6.87 13.90 -8.65
CA LEU A 175 -7.00 12.49 -9.04
C LEU A 175 -6.80 12.32 -10.55
N ILE A 176 -6.19 11.21 -10.90
CA ILE A 176 -5.87 10.78 -12.27
C ILE A 176 -6.70 9.53 -12.58
N PRO A 177 -7.31 9.40 -13.77
CA PRO A 177 -7.97 8.15 -14.16
C PRO A 177 -7.05 6.95 -14.05
N GLU A 178 -7.63 5.78 -13.72
CA GLU A 178 -6.89 4.52 -13.59
C GLU A 178 -7.29 3.49 -14.64
N SER A 179 -6.46 2.50 -14.88
CA SER A 179 -6.70 1.37 -15.77
C SER A 179 -7.91 0.54 -15.33
N GLY A 180 -8.89 0.44 -16.21
CA GLY A 180 -10.01 -0.48 -15.99
C GLY A 180 -9.58 -1.95 -16.04
N ARG A 181 -8.48 -2.25 -16.73
CA ARG A 181 -7.89 -3.58 -16.72
C ARG A 181 -7.33 -3.95 -15.36
N CYS A 182 -6.58 -3.07 -14.69
CA CYS A 182 -6.13 -3.31 -13.32
C CYS A 182 -7.30 -3.57 -12.37
N LEU A 183 -8.40 -2.79 -12.50
CA LEU A 183 -9.61 -3.01 -11.72
C LEU A 183 -10.20 -4.41 -11.99
N ALA A 184 -10.26 -4.85 -13.27
CA ALA A 184 -10.77 -6.17 -13.63
C ALA A 184 -9.87 -7.29 -13.08
N GLU A 185 -8.55 -7.14 -13.15
CA GLU A 185 -7.57 -8.11 -12.65
C GLU A 185 -7.65 -8.27 -11.13
N MET A 186 -8.03 -7.21 -10.38
CA MET A 186 -8.28 -7.28 -8.94
C MET A 186 -9.66 -7.86 -8.61
N ALA A 187 -10.72 -7.31 -9.22
CA ALA A 187 -12.10 -7.66 -8.87
C ALA A 187 -12.50 -9.06 -9.34
N PHE A 188 -11.99 -9.49 -10.49
CA PHE A 188 -12.32 -10.75 -11.16
C PHE A 188 -11.07 -11.60 -11.43
N TRP A 189 -10.14 -11.61 -10.47
CA TRP A 189 -8.86 -12.32 -10.58
C TRP A 189 -9.02 -13.80 -10.95
N TYR A 190 -10.11 -14.44 -10.57
CA TYR A 190 -10.43 -15.84 -10.88
C TYR A 190 -10.82 -16.06 -12.36
N LEU A 191 -11.12 -14.99 -13.10
CA LEU A 191 -11.36 -15.00 -14.54
C LEU A 191 -10.12 -14.54 -15.34
N ASP A 192 -9.06 -14.08 -14.67
CA ASP A 192 -7.85 -13.62 -15.35
C ASP A 192 -6.90 -14.80 -15.66
N PRO A 193 -6.76 -15.23 -16.94
CA PRO A 193 -5.87 -16.32 -17.31
C PRO A 193 -4.40 -16.01 -17.07
N ARG A 194 -4.04 -14.72 -16.97
CA ARG A 194 -2.65 -14.28 -16.69
C ARG A 194 -2.33 -14.22 -15.21
N ARG A 195 -3.36 -14.33 -14.37
CA ARG A 195 -3.23 -14.31 -12.91
C ARG A 195 -2.45 -13.10 -12.38
N ALA A 196 -2.70 -11.91 -12.96
CA ALA A 196 -1.92 -10.71 -12.70
C ALA A 196 -1.94 -10.27 -11.22
N ALA A 197 -3.06 -10.47 -10.50
CA ALA A 197 -3.19 -10.16 -9.08
C ALA A 197 -2.70 -11.28 -8.14
N HIS A 198 -2.16 -12.39 -8.68
CA HIS A 198 -1.78 -13.54 -7.87
C HIS A 198 -0.46 -13.31 -7.15
N VAL A 199 -0.46 -13.61 -5.84
CA VAL A 199 0.72 -13.59 -4.99
C VAL A 199 0.87 -14.95 -4.31
N ASP A 200 2.01 -15.62 -4.49
CA ASP A 200 2.32 -16.84 -3.76
C ASP A 200 2.88 -16.47 -2.37
N ALA A 201 2.08 -16.63 -1.32
CA ALA A 201 2.47 -16.31 0.06
C ALA A 201 3.74 -17.05 0.52
N ARG A 202 4.05 -18.23 -0.06
CA ARG A 202 5.26 -18.99 0.28
C ARG A 202 6.53 -18.26 -0.16
N LYS A 203 6.45 -17.45 -1.22
CA LYS A 203 7.57 -16.67 -1.75
C LYS A 203 7.82 -15.37 -0.98
N VAL A 204 6.87 -14.93 -0.17
CA VAL A 204 7.05 -13.77 0.68
C VAL A 204 7.88 -14.17 1.89
N THR A 205 9.07 -13.61 1.98
CA THR A 205 10.06 -13.95 3.05
C THR A 205 10.27 -12.79 4.02
N CYS A 206 9.82 -11.59 3.68
CA CYS A 206 9.90 -10.42 4.55
C CYS A 206 8.64 -10.25 5.41
N PRO A 207 8.73 -9.54 6.55
CA PRO A 207 7.57 -9.22 7.38
C PRO A 207 6.62 -8.25 6.66
N LEU A 208 5.31 -8.40 6.91
CA LEU A 208 4.25 -7.56 6.40
C LEU A 208 3.49 -6.90 7.56
N LEU A 209 3.19 -5.60 7.45
CA LEU A 209 2.30 -4.87 8.34
C LEU A 209 1.09 -4.37 7.57
N PHE A 210 -0.10 -4.83 7.91
CA PHE A 210 -1.36 -4.30 7.40
C PHE A 210 -1.88 -3.24 8.36
N LEU A 211 -2.19 -2.04 7.84
CA LEU A 211 -2.87 -0.97 8.55
C LEU A 211 -4.22 -0.73 7.87
N THR A 212 -5.32 -0.97 8.59
CA THR A 212 -6.68 -0.87 8.05
C THR A 212 -7.57 -0.01 8.94
N GLY A 213 -8.36 0.86 8.32
CA GLY A 213 -9.29 1.75 9.01
C GLY A 213 -10.64 1.09 9.33
N SER A 214 -11.27 1.46 10.46
CA SER A 214 -12.61 1.00 10.81
C SER A 214 -13.70 1.56 9.89
N GLU A 215 -13.43 2.72 9.28
CA GLU A 215 -14.36 3.45 8.41
C GLU A 215 -14.03 3.27 6.92
N ASP A 216 -13.08 2.37 6.61
CA ASP A 216 -12.71 2.10 5.21
C ASP A 216 -13.84 1.34 4.50
N ARG A 217 -14.40 1.98 3.47
CA ARG A 217 -15.50 1.45 2.66
C ARG A 217 -15.06 0.86 1.32
N LEU A 218 -13.78 1.01 1.00
CA LEU A 218 -13.21 0.55 -0.25
C LEU A 218 -12.38 -0.72 -0.09
N THR A 219 -11.59 -0.79 0.99
CA THR A 219 -10.87 -1.99 1.42
C THR A 219 -11.17 -2.29 2.90
N PRO A 220 -12.41 -2.72 3.21
CA PRO A 220 -12.85 -2.97 4.58
C PRO A 220 -11.91 -3.88 5.36
N ALA A 221 -11.90 -3.75 6.67
CA ALA A 221 -11.03 -4.54 7.56
C ALA A 221 -11.18 -6.06 7.37
N SER A 222 -12.36 -6.54 7.00
CA SER A 222 -12.60 -7.95 6.66
C SER A 222 -11.69 -8.45 5.55
N ILE A 223 -11.46 -7.63 4.52
CA ILE A 223 -10.56 -7.92 3.41
C ILE A 223 -9.09 -7.93 3.88
N ALA A 224 -8.72 -6.93 4.71
CA ALA A 224 -7.37 -6.86 5.26
C ALA A 224 -7.05 -8.07 6.15
N TRP A 225 -7.99 -8.51 7.00
CA TRP A 225 -7.83 -9.71 7.83
C TRP A 225 -7.70 -10.98 7.00
N SER A 226 -8.58 -11.18 6.02
CA SER A 226 -8.49 -12.35 5.12
C SER A 226 -7.18 -12.39 4.35
N THR A 227 -6.68 -11.20 3.95
CA THR A 227 -5.40 -11.10 3.23
C THR A 227 -4.21 -11.35 4.17
N ALA A 228 -4.23 -10.81 5.38
CA ALA A 228 -3.19 -11.05 6.39
C ALA A 228 -3.13 -12.54 6.80
N ASP A 229 -4.29 -13.18 6.99
CA ASP A 229 -4.39 -14.61 7.31
C ASP A 229 -3.78 -15.48 6.20
N TYR A 230 -3.96 -15.12 4.94
CA TYR A 230 -3.32 -15.80 3.80
C TYR A 230 -1.79 -15.85 3.89
N TYR A 231 -1.15 -14.85 4.52
CA TYR A 231 0.30 -14.81 4.74
C TYR A 231 0.73 -15.53 6.03
N GLY A 232 -0.21 -15.84 6.92
CA GLY A 232 0.06 -16.49 8.20
C GLY A 232 0.96 -15.65 9.10
N GLY A 233 1.86 -16.28 9.84
CA GLY A 233 2.73 -15.61 10.82
C GLY A 233 3.70 -14.55 10.29
N LYS A 234 3.72 -14.31 8.97
CA LYS A 234 4.53 -13.24 8.33
C LYS A 234 3.81 -11.88 8.33
N ALA A 235 2.50 -11.88 8.52
CA ALA A 235 1.69 -10.69 8.49
C ALA A 235 1.22 -10.30 9.91
N ARG A 236 1.43 -9.03 10.24
CA ARG A 236 0.83 -8.36 11.39
C ARG A 236 -0.25 -7.43 10.88
N ILE A 237 -1.36 -7.31 11.60
CA ILE A 237 -2.44 -6.39 11.28
C ILE A 237 -2.70 -5.46 12.45
N GLU A 238 -2.85 -4.18 12.17
CA GLU A 238 -3.27 -3.15 13.12
C GLU A 238 -4.57 -2.49 12.63
N PHE A 239 -5.59 -2.53 13.48
CA PHE A 239 -6.88 -1.94 13.22
C PHE A 239 -6.94 -0.51 13.76
N LEU A 240 -7.20 0.45 12.89
CA LEU A 240 -7.17 1.87 13.18
C LEU A 240 -8.61 2.40 13.35
N ARG A 241 -9.04 2.60 14.59
CA ARG A 241 -10.39 3.12 14.87
C ARG A 241 -10.54 4.56 14.37
N GLY A 242 -11.69 4.84 13.74
CA GLY A 242 -12.03 6.18 13.20
C GLY A 242 -11.22 6.58 11.97
N ARG A 243 -10.42 5.67 11.38
CA ARG A 243 -9.71 5.91 10.13
C ARG A 243 -10.47 5.31 8.96
N ALA A 244 -10.37 5.98 7.81
CA ALA A 244 -11.01 5.53 6.57
C ALA A 244 -9.96 5.00 5.57
N HIS A 245 -10.19 5.21 4.27
CA HIS A 245 -9.35 4.65 3.22
C HIS A 245 -8.08 5.46 2.96
N TRP A 246 -8.12 6.81 3.11
CA TRP A 246 -7.04 7.71 2.65
C TRP A 246 -5.96 7.93 3.70
N LEU A 247 -5.47 6.84 4.30
CA LEU A 247 -4.50 6.83 5.39
C LEU A 247 -3.24 7.71 5.19
N PRO A 248 -2.74 7.94 3.96
CA PRO A 248 -1.55 8.78 3.75
C PRO A 248 -1.71 10.25 4.13
N SER A 249 -2.94 10.78 4.16
CA SER A 249 -3.18 12.20 4.45
C SER A 249 -4.41 12.50 5.32
N GLU A 250 -5.11 11.48 5.83
CA GLU A 250 -6.15 11.69 6.84
C GLU A 250 -5.59 12.37 8.10
N PRO A 251 -6.38 13.18 8.82
CA PRO A 251 -5.96 13.76 10.10
C PRO A 251 -5.34 12.70 11.03
N GLY A 252 -4.12 12.91 11.50
CA GLY A 252 -3.33 11.96 12.31
C GLY A 252 -2.54 10.93 11.49
N TRP A 253 -2.27 11.21 10.23
CA TRP A 253 -1.36 10.47 9.38
C TRP A 253 0.04 10.32 10.01
N GLU A 254 0.47 11.27 10.86
CA GLU A 254 1.75 11.23 11.58
C GLU A 254 1.88 9.98 12.46
N GLU A 255 0.80 9.62 13.15
CA GLU A 255 0.77 8.40 13.96
C GLU A 255 0.91 7.15 13.08
N ILE A 256 0.29 7.16 11.90
CA ILE A 256 0.39 6.05 10.94
C ILE A 256 1.82 5.93 10.43
N ALA A 257 2.45 7.05 10.05
CA ALA A 257 3.85 7.07 9.62
C ALA A 257 4.79 6.56 10.72
N ALA A 258 4.57 6.98 11.97
CA ALA A 258 5.35 6.53 13.13
C ALA A 258 5.19 5.01 13.41
N ARG A 259 3.99 4.44 13.20
CA ARG A 259 3.75 2.99 13.30
C ARG A 259 4.51 2.23 12.23
N VAL A 260 4.49 2.72 10.99
CA VAL A 260 5.24 2.14 9.87
C VAL A 260 6.75 2.20 10.14
N GLU A 261 7.28 3.34 10.59
CA GLU A 261 8.70 3.46 10.92
C GLU A 261 9.10 2.49 12.04
N ARG A 262 8.30 2.43 13.11
CA ARG A 262 8.54 1.50 14.22
C ARG A 262 8.61 0.05 13.73
N PHE A 263 7.67 -0.36 12.87
CA PHE A 263 7.66 -1.68 12.26
C PHE A 263 8.96 -1.95 11.48
N PHE A 264 9.42 -1.02 10.65
CA PHE A 264 10.67 -1.19 9.91
C PHE A 264 11.89 -1.32 10.81
N ARG A 265 11.89 -0.65 11.95
CA ARG A 265 13.00 -0.69 12.92
C ARG A 265 13.02 -1.96 13.78
N THR A 266 11.85 -2.51 14.10
CA THR A 266 11.74 -3.64 15.05
C THR A 266 11.69 -5.01 14.38
N GLU A 267 10.95 -5.13 13.28
CA GLU A 267 10.73 -6.42 12.61
C GLU A 267 11.80 -6.76 11.57
N THR A 268 12.59 -5.76 11.18
CA THR A 268 13.67 -5.93 10.23
C THR A 268 14.96 -5.39 10.82
N PRO A 269 15.62 -6.08 11.75
CA PRO A 269 16.87 -5.61 12.34
C PRO A 269 17.89 -5.31 11.23
N LEU A 270 18.41 -4.09 11.21
CA LEU A 270 19.59 -3.72 10.46
C LEU A 270 20.65 -4.76 10.81
N SER A 271 21.19 -5.47 9.86
CA SER A 271 22.03 -6.69 9.98
C SER A 271 22.73 -6.83 11.33
N ARG A 272 22.17 -7.65 12.22
CA ARG A 272 22.92 -8.13 13.37
C ARG A 272 23.99 -9.08 12.81
N THR A 273 25.23 -8.68 12.84
CA THR A 273 26.37 -9.60 12.83
C THR A 273 26.01 -10.79 13.73
N ARG A 274 25.97 -11.98 13.13
CA ARG A 274 25.68 -13.24 13.83
C ARG A 274 26.69 -13.45 14.96
N THR A 275 26.32 -13.04 16.17
CA THR A 275 26.87 -13.61 17.41
C THR A 275 25.69 -14.30 18.09
N GLY A 276 25.84 -15.62 18.25
CA GLY A 276 24.76 -16.48 18.71
C GLY A 276 24.29 -16.17 20.12
N ALA A 277 22.98 -16.24 20.31
CA ALA A 277 22.30 -16.75 21.50
C ALA A 277 20.83 -16.90 21.14
N ALA A 278 20.29 -18.07 21.35
CA ALA A 278 18.86 -18.36 21.27
C ALA A 278 18.15 -17.67 22.44
N GLU A 279 17.15 -16.84 22.13
CA GLU A 279 16.28 -16.26 23.11
C GLU A 279 14.79 -16.51 22.76
N ALA A 280 14.01 -16.81 23.77
CA ALA A 280 12.68 -17.41 23.79
C ALA A 280 11.61 -16.61 22.98
N ALA A 281 10.64 -17.34 22.46
CA ALA A 281 9.47 -16.80 21.75
C ALA A 281 8.55 -15.97 22.68
N PRO A 282 7.99 -14.85 22.23
CA PRO A 282 6.99 -14.10 22.99
C PRO A 282 5.62 -14.77 22.96
N GLU A 283 4.91 -14.66 24.08
CA GLU A 283 3.59 -15.22 24.35
C GLU A 283 2.51 -14.79 23.35
N ARG A 284 1.65 -15.74 22.99
CA ARG A 284 0.48 -15.55 22.13
C ARG A 284 -0.59 -14.72 22.85
N PHE A 285 -1.01 -13.62 22.25
CA PHE A 285 -2.23 -12.93 22.68
C PHE A 285 -3.47 -13.73 22.27
N LEU A 286 -4.30 -14.03 23.27
CA LEU A 286 -5.62 -14.67 23.13
C LEU A 286 -6.63 -13.66 22.55
N PRO A 287 -7.64 -14.10 21.77
CA PRO A 287 -8.72 -13.24 21.30
C PRO A 287 -9.66 -12.86 22.45
N LEU A 288 -10.18 -11.64 22.44
CA LEU A 288 -11.20 -11.16 23.35
C LEU A 288 -12.53 -11.87 23.06
N PRO A 289 -13.31 -12.21 24.11
CA PRO A 289 -14.63 -12.84 23.94
C PRO A 289 -15.66 -11.88 23.33
N ALA A 290 -16.70 -12.48 22.72
CA ALA A 290 -17.80 -11.87 21.97
C ALA A 290 -18.59 -10.79 22.71
#